data_a92cb224a7170647af6e5286fc59ee91
#
_entry.id   a92cb224a7170647af6e5286fc59ee91
#
_cell.length_a   1.000
_cell.length_b   1.000
_cell.length_c   1.000
_cell.angle_alpha   90.00
_cell.angle_beta   90.00
_cell.angle_gamma   90.00
#
_symmetry.space_group_name_H-M   'P 1'
#
loop_
_entity.id
_entity.type
_entity.pdbx_description
1 polymer ?
#
loop_
_entity_poly.entity_id
_entity_poly.type
_entity_poly.pdbx_seq_one_letter_code
_entity_poly.pdbx_strand_id
1 'polypeptide(L)'
;MAAWGGIVMLTAAGFDNWWHIAYGLDAKISSPPHWALGIGIAGVQIGGIVLLAGAMNRDAGPVRKKLEFLFLYLGATILVLQLITPNHRILYHSALCYAAVCTITPGVMMGMATATWHRWACTIVGAIYMIFVAANVWILPLFPAAPRLGPVYQPVTHYIPLEFPLLLIVPAFLMDCVRAKFPEKNRWLLALIVGPVFLVGLVAVQWPFADFMMSPWARNWFFGAQYLPYFTRPTSHLGSNQFFPVESTRLRFWVTMAAAFGASILSSRIGLACGGWLQKVRR
;
A
#
# COMPACT_ATOMS: atom_id res chain seq x y z
N MET A 1 13.76 -3.68 17.70
CA MET A 1 13.11 -2.86 16.66
C MET A 1 11.67 -2.47 17.04
N ALA A 2 10.76 -3.39 17.35
CA ALA A 2 9.38 -3.04 17.68
C ALA A 2 9.26 -2.05 18.86
N ALA A 3 9.91 -2.34 20.00
CA ALA A 3 9.89 -1.45 21.17
C ALA A 3 10.51 -0.08 20.85
N TRP A 4 11.62 -0.05 20.11
CA TRP A 4 12.22 1.21 19.67
C TRP A 4 11.28 1.99 18.75
N GLY A 5 10.64 1.32 17.81
CA GLY A 5 9.62 1.94 16.93
C GLY A 5 8.48 2.55 17.74
N GLY A 6 7.99 1.85 18.77
CA GLY A 6 6.97 2.37 19.69
C GLY A 6 7.42 3.63 20.44
N ILE A 7 8.66 3.66 20.92
CA ILE A 7 9.24 4.86 21.56
C ILE A 7 9.30 6.02 20.58
N VAL A 8 9.76 5.77 19.34
CA VAL A 8 9.83 6.82 18.30
C VAL A 8 8.43 7.37 17.97
N MET A 9 7.40 6.51 17.90
CA MET A 9 6.01 6.97 17.69
C MET A 9 5.53 7.89 18.82
N LEU A 10 5.78 7.52 20.07
CA LEU A 10 5.39 8.32 21.24
C LEU A 10 6.13 9.67 21.27
N THR A 11 7.42 9.67 20.96
CA THR A 11 8.21 10.92 20.90
C THR A 11 7.82 11.78 19.70
N ALA A 12 7.44 11.17 18.57
CA ALA A 12 6.98 11.89 17.39
C ALA A 12 5.70 12.71 17.68
N ALA A 13 4.79 12.24 18.53
CA ALA A 13 3.60 13.00 18.91
C ALA A 13 3.94 14.29 19.67
N GLY A 14 4.86 14.24 20.63
CA GLY A 14 5.35 15.44 21.32
C GLY A 14 6.12 16.38 20.39
N PHE A 15 6.90 15.84 19.47
CA PHE A 15 7.63 16.59 18.46
C PHE A 15 6.67 17.29 17.48
N ASP A 16 5.60 16.63 17.08
CA ASP A 16 4.59 17.18 16.20
C ASP A 16 3.85 18.36 16.84
N ASN A 17 3.44 18.21 18.11
CA ASN A 17 2.81 19.29 18.85
C ASN A 17 3.75 20.53 18.98
N TRP A 18 5.03 20.32 19.31
CA TRP A 18 6.02 21.40 19.34
C TRP A 18 6.21 22.04 17.96
N TRP A 19 6.27 21.22 16.89
CA TRP A 19 6.41 21.70 15.52
C TRP A 19 5.27 22.65 15.15
N HIS A 20 4.02 22.24 15.44
CA HIS A 20 2.85 23.07 15.16
C HIS A 20 2.81 24.37 15.97
N ILE A 21 3.27 24.36 17.20
CA ILE A 21 3.39 25.59 18.02
C ILE A 21 4.44 26.53 17.44
N ALA A 22 5.57 26.00 16.97
CA ALA A 22 6.70 26.79 16.50
C ALA A 22 6.54 27.29 15.05
N TYR A 23 5.95 26.49 14.18
CA TYR A 23 5.91 26.73 12.72
C TYR A 23 4.50 26.80 12.14
N GLY A 24 3.47 26.56 12.94
CA GLY A 24 2.07 26.51 12.50
C GLY A 24 1.69 25.15 11.91
N LEU A 25 0.46 25.09 11.35
CA LEU A 25 -0.06 23.86 10.76
C LEU A 25 0.70 23.48 9.48
N ASP A 26 0.95 22.19 9.33
CA ASP A 26 1.63 21.67 8.15
C ASP A 26 0.82 21.85 6.87
N ALA A 27 1.40 22.56 5.93
CA ALA A 27 0.88 22.62 4.56
C ALA A 27 1.13 21.32 3.77
N LYS A 28 2.06 20.48 4.25
CA LYS A 28 2.42 19.18 3.65
C LYS A 28 2.65 18.16 4.75
N ILE A 29 2.19 16.94 4.51
CA ILE A 29 2.40 15.81 5.43
C ILE A 29 3.87 15.38 5.58
N SER A 30 4.77 15.87 4.72
CA SER A 30 6.21 15.53 4.74
C SER A 30 7.01 16.37 5.75
N SER A 31 6.42 16.73 6.89
CA SER A 31 7.14 17.42 7.97
C SER A 31 8.06 16.45 8.75
N PRO A 32 9.10 16.96 9.42
CA PRO A 32 10.01 16.11 10.20
C PRO A 32 9.33 15.24 11.26
N PRO A 33 8.33 15.72 12.04
CA PRO A 33 7.63 14.84 12.99
C PRO A 33 6.85 13.71 12.32
N HIS A 34 6.22 13.95 11.15
CA HIS A 34 5.55 12.90 10.39
C HIS A 34 6.52 11.86 9.84
N TRP A 35 7.73 12.27 9.43
CA TRP A 35 8.79 11.32 9.09
C TRP A 35 9.22 10.46 10.28
N ALA A 36 9.39 11.08 11.46
CA ALA A 36 9.71 10.34 12.69
C ALA A 36 8.60 9.33 13.01
N LEU A 37 7.33 9.73 12.93
CA LEU A 37 6.18 8.87 13.12
C LEU A 37 6.19 7.69 12.13
N GLY A 38 6.40 7.95 10.84
CA GLY A 38 6.48 6.93 9.79
C GLY A 38 7.60 5.91 10.04
N ILE A 39 8.78 6.37 10.46
CA ILE A 39 9.91 5.49 10.84
C ILE A 39 9.55 4.65 12.07
N GLY A 40 8.86 5.23 13.05
CA GLY A 40 8.39 4.52 14.23
C GLY A 40 7.41 3.40 13.87
N ILE A 41 6.41 3.69 13.05
CA ILE A 41 5.43 2.70 12.56
C ILE A 41 6.13 1.57 11.79
N ALA A 42 7.03 1.91 10.87
CA ALA A 42 7.82 0.93 10.12
C ALA A 42 8.65 0.04 11.06
N GLY A 43 9.24 0.63 12.10
CA GLY A 43 10.00 -0.10 13.12
C GLY A 43 9.14 -1.12 13.89
N VAL A 44 7.91 -0.75 14.25
CA VAL A 44 6.94 -1.67 14.88
C VAL A 44 6.56 -2.79 13.93
N GLN A 45 6.21 -2.47 12.68
CA GLN A 45 5.78 -3.46 11.69
C GLN A 45 6.90 -4.46 11.36
N ILE A 46 8.12 -3.97 11.05
CA ILE A 46 9.26 -4.84 10.72
C ILE A 46 9.65 -5.67 11.95
N GLY A 47 9.65 -5.07 13.15
CA GLY A 47 9.91 -5.78 14.39
C GLY A 47 8.90 -6.89 14.65
N GLY A 48 7.61 -6.63 14.43
CA GLY A 48 6.53 -7.60 14.52
C GLY A 48 6.68 -8.76 13.52
N ILE A 49 7.05 -8.46 12.27
CA ILE A 49 7.33 -9.47 11.24
C ILE A 49 8.48 -10.38 11.66
N VAL A 50 9.58 -9.83 12.17
CA VAL A 50 10.74 -10.63 12.62
C VAL A 50 10.37 -11.51 13.82
N LEU A 51 9.62 -10.99 14.78
CA LEU A 51 9.14 -11.76 15.94
C LEU A 51 8.22 -12.91 15.52
N LEU A 52 7.24 -12.64 14.64
CA LEU A 52 6.35 -13.68 14.12
C LEU A 52 7.09 -14.71 13.28
N ALA A 53 8.03 -14.31 12.44
CA ALA A 53 8.88 -15.25 11.71
C ALA A 53 9.66 -16.17 12.65
N GLY A 54 10.26 -15.60 13.71
CA GLY A 54 10.94 -16.39 14.74
C GLY A 54 10.02 -17.38 15.47
N ALA A 55 8.79 -16.95 15.79
CA ALA A 55 7.79 -17.83 16.40
C ALA A 55 7.36 -18.95 15.43
N MET A 56 7.00 -18.59 14.18
CA MET A 56 6.63 -19.54 13.13
C MET A 56 7.70 -20.62 12.88
N ASN A 57 8.98 -20.23 12.91
CA ASN A 57 10.08 -21.14 12.63
C ASN A 57 10.41 -22.08 13.80
N ARG A 58 9.86 -21.80 14.99
CA ARG A 58 9.97 -22.69 16.18
C ARG A 58 8.81 -23.64 16.31
N ASP A 59 7.65 -23.29 15.79
CA ASP A 59 6.42 -24.05 15.93
C ASP A 59 6.11 -24.92 14.71
N ALA A 60 5.64 -26.14 14.93
CA ALA A 60 5.26 -27.07 13.86
C ALA A 60 3.76 -27.45 13.88
N GLY A 61 2.99 -26.97 14.85
CA GLY A 61 1.62 -27.40 15.12
C GLY A 61 0.55 -26.45 14.57
N PRO A 62 -0.70 -26.56 15.05
CA PRO A 62 -1.82 -25.69 14.64
C PRO A 62 -1.59 -24.22 14.99
N VAL A 63 -0.74 -23.92 15.96
CA VAL A 63 -0.34 -22.55 16.32
C VAL A 63 0.38 -21.90 15.15
N ARG A 64 1.23 -22.63 14.42
CA ARG A 64 1.93 -22.12 13.24
C ARG A 64 0.98 -21.52 12.21
N LYS A 65 -0.17 -22.16 11.93
CA LYS A 65 -1.14 -21.64 10.96
C LYS A 65 -1.71 -20.28 11.37
N LYS A 66 -1.96 -20.08 12.67
CA LYS A 66 -2.41 -18.81 13.22
C LYS A 66 -1.32 -17.73 13.09
N LEU A 67 -0.08 -18.10 13.39
CA LEU A 67 1.08 -17.22 13.25
C LEU A 67 1.33 -16.83 11.78
N GLU A 68 1.19 -17.77 10.85
CA GLU A 68 1.26 -17.50 9.41
C GLU A 68 0.21 -16.49 8.95
N PHE A 69 -1.03 -16.62 9.42
CA PHE A 69 -2.08 -15.66 9.11
C PHE A 69 -1.76 -14.27 9.66
N LEU A 70 -1.33 -14.17 10.93
CA LEU A 70 -0.90 -12.90 11.53
C LEU A 70 0.31 -12.29 10.79
N PHE A 71 1.22 -13.12 10.33
CA PHE A 71 2.37 -12.69 9.55
C PHE A 71 1.94 -12.08 8.21
N LEU A 72 1.04 -12.74 7.48
CA LEU A 72 0.48 -12.22 6.23
C LEU A 72 -0.35 -10.94 6.47
N TYR A 73 -1.08 -10.88 7.59
CA TYR A 73 -1.81 -9.68 8.00
C TYR A 73 -0.86 -8.50 8.21
N LEU A 74 0.27 -8.68 8.91
CA LEU A 74 1.28 -7.63 9.06
C LEU A 74 1.89 -7.20 7.70
N GLY A 75 2.12 -8.13 6.78
CA GLY A 75 2.53 -7.81 5.42
C GLY A 75 1.53 -6.92 4.70
N ALA A 76 0.24 -7.19 4.86
CA ALA A 76 -0.82 -6.36 4.31
C ALA A 76 -0.87 -4.96 4.96
N THR A 77 -0.63 -4.83 6.27
CA THR A 77 -0.58 -3.50 6.94
C THR A 77 0.58 -2.64 6.47
N ILE A 78 1.70 -3.25 6.05
CA ILE A 78 2.79 -2.50 5.40
C ILE A 78 2.29 -1.90 4.08
N LEU A 79 1.55 -2.67 3.28
CA LEU A 79 0.98 -2.16 2.03
C LEU A 79 -0.04 -1.06 2.29
N VAL A 80 -0.88 -1.21 3.32
CA VAL A 80 -1.84 -0.16 3.72
C VAL A 80 -1.09 1.14 4.04
N LEU A 81 -0.06 1.08 4.90
CA LEU A 81 0.71 2.27 5.27
C LEU A 81 1.39 2.91 4.05
N GLN A 82 2.00 2.10 3.19
CA GLN A 82 2.68 2.59 2.00
C GLN A 82 1.71 3.26 1.02
N LEU A 83 0.52 2.68 0.83
CA LEU A 83 -0.43 3.12 -0.19
C LEU A 83 -1.40 4.20 0.31
N ILE A 84 -1.43 4.47 1.62
CA ILE A 84 -2.14 5.62 2.23
C ILE A 84 -1.28 6.88 2.24
N THR A 85 0.04 6.77 2.06
CA THR A 85 0.90 7.96 2.06
C THR A 85 0.56 8.91 0.90
N PRO A 86 0.73 10.23 1.09
CA PRO A 86 -0.02 11.28 0.39
C PRO A 86 0.22 11.45 -1.11
N ASN A 87 1.14 10.74 -1.67
CA ASN A 87 1.45 10.87 -3.09
C ASN A 87 0.63 9.94 -3.98
N HIS A 88 -0.32 9.22 -3.42
CA HIS A 88 -1.06 8.20 -4.15
C HIS A 88 -2.40 8.65 -4.66
N ARG A 89 -2.76 9.85 -4.36
CA ARG A 89 -4.04 10.39 -4.81
C ARG A 89 -4.21 10.35 -6.29
N ILE A 90 -3.50 9.71 -6.95
CA ILE A 90 -3.32 10.31 -8.00
C ILE A 90 -3.32 9.51 -9.14
N LEU A 91 -3.47 9.13 -9.64
CA LEU A 91 -2.78 9.04 -10.86
C LEU A 91 -2.84 7.64 -11.37
N TYR A 92 -3.99 7.05 -11.26
CA TYR A 92 -4.26 5.74 -11.81
C TYR A 92 -3.98 5.66 -13.33
N HIS A 93 -3.95 6.80 -14.04
CA HIS A 93 -3.53 6.90 -15.43
C HIS A 93 -2.10 7.43 -15.60
N SER A 94 -1.32 7.48 -14.53
CA SER A 94 0.07 7.91 -14.56
C SER A 94 1.03 6.75 -14.38
N ALA A 95 2.08 6.70 -15.19
CA ALA A 95 3.17 5.74 -15.03
C ALA A 95 3.86 5.87 -13.67
N LEU A 96 3.88 7.07 -13.09
CA LEU A 96 4.45 7.33 -11.76
C LEU A 96 3.70 6.56 -10.68
N CYS A 97 2.37 6.42 -10.76
CA CYS A 97 1.59 5.61 -9.85
C CYS A 97 2.06 4.13 -9.89
N TYR A 98 2.15 3.57 -11.08
CA TYR A 98 2.61 2.19 -11.25
C TYR A 98 4.06 2.01 -10.79
N ALA A 99 4.94 2.97 -11.07
CA ALA A 99 6.32 2.94 -10.59
C ALA A 99 6.38 2.95 -9.06
N ALA A 100 5.61 3.82 -8.40
CA ALA A 100 5.55 3.89 -6.95
C ALA A 100 5.05 2.57 -6.32
N VAL A 101 3.96 2.01 -6.85
CA VAL A 101 3.43 0.73 -6.37
C VAL A 101 4.42 -0.42 -6.60
N CYS A 102 5.09 -0.45 -7.75
CA CYS A 102 6.06 -1.49 -8.10
C CYS A 102 7.35 -1.47 -7.27
N THR A 103 7.68 -0.36 -6.62
CA THR A 103 8.90 -0.28 -5.80
C THR A 103 8.86 -1.14 -4.55
N ILE A 104 7.70 -1.33 -3.93
CA ILE A 104 7.58 -2.05 -2.64
C ILE A 104 6.61 -3.21 -2.71
N THR A 105 5.46 -3.06 -3.36
CA THR A 105 4.36 -4.04 -3.28
C THR A 105 4.75 -5.46 -3.70
N PRO A 106 5.38 -5.69 -4.88
CA PRO A 106 5.79 -7.04 -5.26
C PRO A 106 6.83 -7.63 -4.29
N GLY A 107 7.70 -6.77 -3.74
CA GLY A 107 8.70 -7.18 -2.75
C GLY A 107 8.08 -7.65 -1.44
N VAL A 108 7.13 -6.89 -0.90
CA VAL A 108 6.40 -7.30 0.32
C VAL A 108 5.68 -8.62 0.07
N MET A 109 4.90 -8.73 -1.03
CA MET A 109 4.16 -9.95 -1.36
C MET A 109 5.07 -11.16 -1.51
N MET A 110 6.17 -11.03 -2.26
CA MET A 110 7.14 -12.12 -2.44
C MET A 110 7.88 -12.47 -1.15
N GLY A 111 8.19 -11.48 -0.31
CA GLY A 111 8.81 -11.71 0.99
C GLY A 111 7.91 -12.52 1.92
N MET A 112 6.64 -12.13 2.03
CA MET A 112 5.64 -12.85 2.82
C MET A 112 5.41 -14.27 2.29
N ALA A 113 5.28 -14.40 0.97
CA ALA A 113 5.05 -15.68 0.32
C ALA A 113 6.22 -16.66 0.46
N THR A 114 7.45 -16.18 0.35
CA THR A 114 8.64 -17.00 0.55
C THR A 114 8.80 -17.40 2.01
N ALA A 115 8.52 -16.50 2.96
CA ALA A 115 8.67 -16.79 4.39
C ALA A 115 7.66 -17.83 4.91
N THR A 116 6.44 -17.85 4.38
CA THR A 116 5.35 -18.72 4.87
C THR A 116 5.22 -20.05 4.12
N TRP A 117 5.72 -20.15 2.90
CA TRP A 117 5.45 -21.27 1.98
C TRP A 117 3.96 -21.46 1.63
N HIS A 118 3.12 -20.52 2.02
CA HIS A 118 1.69 -20.62 1.74
C HIS A 118 1.43 -20.46 0.24
N ARG A 119 0.62 -21.36 -0.34
CA ARG A 119 0.34 -21.39 -1.79
C ARG A 119 -0.22 -20.05 -2.30
N TRP A 120 -1.11 -19.44 -1.55
CA TRP A 120 -1.85 -18.21 -1.91
C TRP A 120 -1.44 -17.01 -1.07
N ALA A 121 -0.18 -16.90 -0.67
CA ALA A 121 0.27 -15.88 0.25
C ALA A 121 0.15 -14.47 -0.33
N CYS A 122 0.53 -14.26 -1.59
CA CYS A 122 0.38 -12.96 -2.25
C CYS A 122 -1.09 -12.56 -2.35
N THR A 123 -1.96 -13.49 -2.75
CA THR A 123 -3.41 -13.29 -2.85
C THR A 123 -4.02 -12.92 -1.50
N ILE A 124 -3.63 -13.60 -0.42
CA ILE A 124 -4.11 -13.30 0.95
C ILE A 124 -3.67 -11.90 1.37
N VAL A 125 -2.41 -11.53 1.15
CA VAL A 125 -1.91 -10.18 1.47
C VAL A 125 -2.67 -9.11 0.68
N GLY A 126 -2.88 -9.32 -0.61
CA GLY A 126 -3.66 -8.40 -1.45
C GLY A 126 -5.13 -8.30 -1.02
N ALA A 127 -5.75 -9.43 -0.66
CA ALA A 127 -7.13 -9.47 -0.19
C ALA A 127 -7.30 -8.75 1.16
N ILE A 128 -6.42 -8.99 2.12
CA ILE A 128 -6.45 -8.30 3.44
C ILE A 128 -6.26 -6.80 3.24
N TYR A 129 -5.31 -6.38 2.41
CA TYR A 129 -5.13 -4.97 2.06
C TYR A 129 -6.44 -4.36 1.52
N MET A 130 -7.06 -5.00 0.52
CA MET A 130 -8.29 -4.49 -0.09
C MET A 130 -9.46 -4.45 0.90
N ILE A 131 -9.64 -5.48 1.71
CA ILE A 131 -10.69 -5.53 2.73
C ILE A 131 -10.49 -4.42 3.76
N PHE A 132 -9.25 -4.22 4.24
CA PHE A 132 -8.96 -3.19 5.22
C PHE A 132 -9.26 -1.79 4.68
N VAL A 133 -8.81 -1.46 3.47
CA VAL A 133 -9.04 -0.14 2.88
C VAL A 133 -10.52 0.05 2.50
N ALA A 134 -11.18 -0.97 1.93
CA ALA A 134 -12.61 -0.91 1.63
C ALA A 134 -13.46 -0.74 2.90
N ALA A 135 -13.09 -1.42 3.99
CA ALA A 135 -13.77 -1.23 5.27
C ALA A 135 -13.70 0.23 5.76
N ASN A 136 -12.57 0.92 5.56
CA ASN A 136 -12.48 2.35 5.86
C ASN A 136 -13.42 3.18 4.97
N VAL A 137 -13.53 2.84 3.68
CA VAL A 137 -14.46 3.52 2.76
C VAL A 137 -15.91 3.39 3.25
N TRP A 138 -16.29 2.25 3.80
CA TRP A 138 -17.66 1.98 4.22
C TRP A 138 -17.98 2.42 5.65
N ILE A 139 -17.02 2.36 6.54
CA ILE A 139 -17.22 2.60 7.99
C ILE A 139 -17.03 4.07 8.34
N LEU A 140 -15.99 4.74 7.83
CA LEU A 140 -15.69 6.13 8.22
C LEU A 140 -16.86 7.08 7.98
N PRO A 141 -17.59 7.04 6.84
CA PRO A 141 -18.73 7.94 6.62
C PRO A 141 -19.93 7.72 7.54
N LEU A 142 -19.95 6.65 8.33
CA LEU A 142 -21.00 6.44 9.33
C LEU A 142 -20.88 7.36 10.56
N PHE A 143 -19.70 7.97 10.75
CA PHE A 143 -19.45 8.84 11.89
C PHE A 143 -19.57 10.32 11.50
N PRO A 144 -20.28 11.12 12.31
CA PRO A 144 -20.40 12.55 12.05
C PRO A 144 -19.06 13.26 12.25
N ALA A 145 -18.77 14.21 11.39
CA ALA A 145 -17.61 15.08 11.49
C ALA A 145 -17.94 16.46 10.91
N ALA A 146 -17.37 17.50 11.50
CA ALA A 146 -17.43 18.85 10.99
C ALA A 146 -16.03 19.46 10.91
N PRO A 147 -15.69 20.16 9.82
CA PRO A 147 -14.42 20.85 9.73
C PRO A 147 -14.36 21.98 10.76
N ARG A 148 -13.25 22.05 11.51
CA ARG A 148 -13.03 23.12 12.49
C ARG A 148 -12.04 24.17 12.01
N LEU A 149 -11.26 23.83 10.99
CA LEU A 149 -10.24 24.70 10.42
C LEU A 149 -10.61 25.05 8.98
N GLY A 150 -10.54 26.32 8.67
CA GLY A 150 -10.78 26.81 7.31
C GLY A 150 -9.50 26.91 6.48
N PRO A 151 -9.60 27.13 5.18
CA PRO A 151 -10.83 27.28 4.41
C PRO A 151 -11.55 25.95 4.17
N VAL A 152 -12.88 25.96 4.27
CA VAL A 152 -13.73 24.80 3.93
C VAL A 152 -14.16 24.92 2.48
N TYR A 153 -13.66 24.05 1.63
CA TYR A 153 -13.95 24.08 0.18
C TYR A 153 -15.29 23.42 -0.17
N GLN A 154 -15.80 22.56 0.70
CA GLN A 154 -17.12 21.95 0.55
C GLN A 154 -17.68 21.62 1.94
N PRO A 155 -19.01 21.60 2.10
CA PRO A 155 -19.63 21.21 3.37
C PRO A 155 -19.33 19.73 3.65
N VAL A 156 -18.80 19.47 4.83
CA VAL A 156 -18.51 18.12 5.34
C VAL A 156 -19.32 17.90 6.60
N THR A 157 -20.13 16.85 6.63
CA THR A 157 -20.99 16.49 7.75
C THR A 157 -20.61 15.16 8.42
N HIS A 158 -19.69 14.43 7.80
CA HIS A 158 -19.20 13.12 8.26
C HIS A 158 -17.74 12.93 7.84
N TYR A 159 -17.09 11.91 8.38
CA TYR A 159 -15.71 11.59 8.01
C TYR A 159 -15.61 11.23 6.52
N ILE A 160 -14.68 11.86 5.82
CA ILE A 160 -14.36 11.55 4.44
C ILE A 160 -13.50 10.29 4.44
N PRO A 161 -13.89 9.24 3.71
CA PRO A 161 -13.13 7.99 3.65
C PRO A 161 -11.85 8.16 2.84
N LEU A 162 -10.99 7.15 2.95
CA LEU A 162 -9.86 6.95 2.04
C LEU A 162 -10.36 6.65 0.63
N GLU A 163 -9.46 6.72 -0.35
CA GLU A 163 -9.75 6.27 -1.71
C GLU A 163 -10.05 4.77 -1.74
N PHE A 164 -10.85 4.34 -2.71
CA PHE A 164 -11.09 2.91 -2.91
C PHE A 164 -9.76 2.17 -3.16
N PRO A 165 -9.58 0.96 -2.61
CA PRO A 165 -8.31 0.26 -2.69
C PRO A 165 -7.87 -0.03 -4.12
N LEU A 166 -6.56 -0.03 -4.34
CA LEU A 166 -5.99 -0.59 -5.57
C LEU A 166 -6.39 -2.06 -5.70
N LEU A 167 -6.69 -2.51 -6.92
CA LEU A 167 -7.15 -3.87 -7.20
C LEU A 167 -6.00 -4.90 -7.13
N LEU A 168 -5.31 -4.94 -5.99
CA LEU A 168 -4.11 -5.76 -5.79
C LEU A 168 -4.36 -7.26 -5.79
N ILE A 169 -5.61 -7.69 -5.58
CA ILE A 169 -5.95 -9.13 -5.54
C ILE A 169 -5.63 -9.82 -6.88
N VAL A 170 -5.85 -9.14 -8.00
CA VAL A 170 -5.61 -9.73 -9.33
C VAL A 170 -4.12 -9.95 -9.61
N PRO A 171 -3.25 -8.92 -9.54
CA PRO A 171 -1.82 -9.14 -9.73
C PRO A 171 -1.24 -10.08 -8.68
N ALA A 172 -1.70 -10.05 -7.43
CA ALA A 172 -1.28 -10.98 -6.39
C ALA A 172 -1.62 -12.45 -6.71
N PHE A 173 -2.83 -12.70 -7.21
CA PHE A 173 -3.24 -14.02 -7.68
C PHE A 173 -2.36 -14.52 -8.84
N LEU A 174 -2.09 -13.66 -9.81
CA LEU A 174 -1.20 -14.00 -10.92
C LEU A 174 0.23 -14.32 -10.44
N MET A 175 0.75 -13.59 -9.44
CA MET A 175 2.04 -13.90 -8.82
C MET A 175 2.05 -15.29 -8.19
N ASP A 176 1.00 -15.67 -7.45
CA ASP A 176 0.91 -17.00 -6.83
C ASP A 176 0.79 -18.10 -7.90
N CYS A 177 0.09 -17.86 -9.01
CA CYS A 177 0.03 -18.79 -10.15
C CYS A 177 1.40 -19.02 -10.80
N VAL A 178 2.21 -17.95 -10.93
CA VAL A 178 3.59 -18.06 -11.44
C VAL A 178 4.45 -18.84 -10.46
N ARG A 179 4.39 -18.52 -9.16
CA ARG A 179 5.15 -19.23 -8.12
C ARG A 179 4.86 -20.74 -8.10
N ALA A 180 3.60 -21.12 -8.35
CA ALA A 180 3.22 -22.54 -8.40
C ALA A 180 3.87 -23.31 -9.56
N LYS A 181 4.24 -22.62 -10.65
CA LYS A 181 4.82 -23.24 -11.86
C LYS A 181 6.35 -23.19 -11.88
N PHE A 182 6.96 -22.18 -11.24
CA PHE A 182 8.39 -21.96 -11.28
C PHE A 182 9.03 -22.19 -9.91
N PRO A 183 10.02 -23.08 -9.80
CA PRO A 183 10.68 -23.37 -8.54
C PRO A 183 11.51 -22.17 -8.05
N GLU A 184 11.51 -21.92 -6.74
CA GLU A 184 12.23 -20.81 -6.09
C GLU A 184 13.76 -20.95 -6.13
N LYS A 185 14.29 -22.05 -6.68
CA LYS A 185 15.74 -22.30 -6.79
C LYS A 185 16.47 -21.19 -7.57
N ASN A 186 15.86 -20.69 -8.66
CA ASN A 186 16.42 -19.57 -9.40
C ASN A 186 15.64 -18.28 -9.08
N ARG A 187 16.07 -17.62 -8.01
CA ARG A 187 15.41 -16.38 -7.52
C ARG A 187 15.42 -15.23 -8.52
N TRP A 188 16.44 -15.16 -9.39
CA TRP A 188 16.48 -14.15 -10.44
C TRP A 188 15.48 -14.44 -11.55
N LEU A 189 15.41 -15.67 -12.02
CA LEU A 189 14.44 -16.07 -13.03
C LEU A 189 13.00 -15.84 -12.52
N LEU A 190 12.74 -16.24 -11.29
CA LEU A 190 11.42 -16.02 -10.68
C LEU A 190 11.07 -14.53 -10.58
N ALA A 191 12.02 -13.68 -10.16
CA ALA A 191 11.80 -12.23 -10.07
C ALA A 191 11.57 -11.60 -11.46
N LEU A 192 12.31 -12.04 -12.48
CA LEU A 192 12.17 -11.60 -13.87
C LEU A 192 10.81 -11.95 -14.47
N ILE A 193 10.10 -12.94 -13.94
CA ILE A 193 8.77 -13.31 -14.40
C ILE A 193 7.70 -12.66 -13.52
N VAL A 194 7.81 -12.78 -12.20
CA VAL A 194 6.79 -12.33 -11.24
C VAL A 194 6.64 -10.81 -11.25
N GLY A 195 7.75 -10.06 -11.33
CA GLY A 195 7.71 -8.60 -11.36
C GLY A 195 6.89 -8.05 -12.54
N PRO A 196 7.22 -8.40 -13.78
CA PRO A 196 6.42 -8.01 -14.94
C PRO A 196 4.99 -8.50 -14.90
N VAL A 197 4.72 -9.72 -14.42
CA VAL A 197 3.37 -10.25 -14.26
C VAL A 197 2.56 -9.40 -13.28
N PHE A 198 3.18 -8.96 -12.17
CA PHE A 198 2.55 -8.02 -11.25
C PHE A 198 2.20 -6.71 -11.94
N LEU A 199 3.15 -6.07 -12.62
CA LEU A 199 2.92 -4.78 -13.29
C LEU A 199 1.84 -4.88 -14.35
N VAL A 200 1.93 -5.87 -15.25
CA VAL A 200 0.95 -6.08 -16.31
C VAL A 200 -0.44 -6.38 -15.73
N GLY A 201 -0.52 -7.26 -14.74
CA GLY A 201 -1.77 -7.57 -14.04
C GLY A 201 -2.37 -6.35 -13.35
N LEU A 202 -1.55 -5.52 -12.71
CA LEU A 202 -2.00 -4.29 -12.09
C LEU A 202 -2.52 -3.28 -13.12
N VAL A 203 -1.77 -3.02 -14.18
CA VAL A 203 -2.18 -2.08 -15.24
C VAL A 203 -3.47 -2.54 -15.90
N ALA A 204 -3.59 -3.85 -16.20
CA ALA A 204 -4.75 -4.40 -16.90
C ALA A 204 -6.06 -4.21 -16.12
N VAL A 205 -6.03 -4.21 -14.79
CA VAL A 205 -7.24 -4.02 -13.97
C VAL A 205 -7.39 -2.60 -13.45
N GLN A 206 -6.30 -1.95 -13.06
CA GLN A 206 -6.36 -0.63 -12.44
C GLN A 206 -6.63 0.48 -13.45
N TRP A 207 -6.12 0.37 -14.67
CA TRP A 207 -6.33 1.38 -15.69
C TRP A 207 -7.81 1.54 -16.08
N PRO A 208 -8.53 0.48 -16.50
CA PRO A 208 -9.96 0.59 -16.77
C PRO A 208 -10.80 0.87 -15.51
N PHE A 209 -10.33 0.44 -14.34
CA PHE A 209 -10.99 0.77 -13.09
C PHE A 209 -10.91 2.26 -12.76
N ALA A 210 -9.80 2.92 -13.10
CA ALA A 210 -9.68 4.37 -12.96
C ALA A 210 -10.66 5.12 -13.87
N ASP A 211 -10.88 4.66 -15.10
CA ASP A 211 -11.93 5.20 -15.98
C ASP A 211 -13.32 5.03 -15.37
N PHE A 212 -13.59 3.85 -14.82
CA PHE A 212 -14.85 3.58 -14.11
C PHE A 212 -15.03 4.52 -12.90
N MET A 213 -13.99 4.73 -12.09
CA MET A 213 -14.04 5.60 -10.89
C MET A 213 -14.32 7.07 -11.24
N MET A 214 -13.99 7.53 -12.43
CA MET A 214 -14.36 8.87 -12.92
C MET A 214 -15.80 8.95 -13.43
N SER A 215 -16.44 7.82 -13.67
CA SER A 215 -17.80 7.75 -14.19
C SER A 215 -18.86 8.08 -13.13
N PRO A 216 -20.08 8.49 -13.51
CA PRO A 216 -21.19 8.67 -12.58
C PRO A 216 -21.54 7.38 -11.81
N TRP A 217 -21.30 6.21 -12.37
CA TRP A 217 -21.62 4.91 -11.76
C TRP A 217 -20.81 4.61 -10.49
N ALA A 218 -19.59 5.14 -10.38
CA ALA A 218 -18.77 5.00 -9.17
C ALA A 218 -19.18 5.97 -8.04
N ARG A 219 -20.03 6.96 -8.31
CA ARG A 219 -20.46 7.98 -7.34
C ARG A 219 -21.53 7.47 -6.39
N ASN A 220 -21.17 6.49 -5.59
CA ASN A 220 -22.03 5.88 -4.60
C ASN A 220 -21.23 5.53 -3.34
N TRP A 221 -21.92 5.12 -2.29
CA TRP A 221 -21.32 4.79 -0.99
C TRP A 221 -20.35 3.60 -1.07
N PHE A 222 -20.58 2.65 -1.97
CA PHE A 222 -19.77 1.44 -2.06
C PHE A 222 -18.34 1.74 -2.53
N PHE A 223 -18.21 2.56 -3.57
CA PHE A 223 -16.89 2.97 -4.07
C PHE A 223 -16.33 4.22 -3.36
N GLY A 224 -17.15 4.92 -2.57
CA GLY A 224 -16.78 6.17 -1.91
C GLY A 224 -16.54 7.35 -2.86
N ALA A 225 -16.76 7.17 -4.16
CA ALA A 225 -16.48 8.17 -5.18
C ALA A 225 -17.43 9.36 -5.18
N GLN A 226 -18.52 9.29 -4.40
CA GLN A 226 -19.38 10.45 -4.09
C GLN A 226 -18.61 11.55 -3.35
N TYR A 227 -17.54 11.20 -2.66
CA TYR A 227 -16.63 12.12 -1.97
C TYR A 227 -15.43 12.55 -2.82
N LEU A 228 -15.34 12.03 -4.04
CA LEU A 228 -14.29 12.44 -4.96
C LEU A 228 -14.54 13.84 -5.50
N PRO A 229 -13.47 14.53 -5.63
CA PRO A 229 -12.09 14.23 -5.28
C PRO A 229 -11.76 14.69 -3.86
N TYR A 230 -12.36 14.17 -2.90
CA TYR A 230 -12.29 14.33 -1.45
C TYR A 230 -12.35 15.76 -0.89
N PHE A 231 -11.92 16.76 -1.62
CA PHE A 231 -11.93 18.16 -1.21
C PHE A 231 -12.46 19.11 -2.28
N THR A 232 -12.93 18.61 -3.40
CA THR A 232 -13.44 19.42 -4.50
C THR A 232 -14.77 18.88 -5.02
N ARG A 233 -15.55 19.75 -5.63
CA ARG A 233 -16.82 19.32 -6.25
C ARG A 233 -16.53 18.35 -7.42
N PRO A 234 -17.39 17.35 -7.66
CA PRO A 234 -17.22 16.42 -8.78
C PRO A 234 -17.08 17.07 -10.16
N THR A 235 -17.63 18.28 -10.31
CA THR A 235 -17.53 19.08 -11.54
C THR A 235 -16.27 19.96 -11.62
N SER A 236 -15.43 19.94 -10.59
CA SER A 236 -14.20 20.74 -10.56
C SER A 236 -13.13 20.15 -11.46
N HIS A 237 -12.45 21.01 -12.22
CA HIS A 237 -11.26 20.61 -13.01
C HIS A 237 -10.14 20.03 -12.13
N LEU A 238 -10.04 20.47 -10.87
CA LEU A 238 -9.06 19.91 -9.93
C LEU A 238 -9.35 18.43 -9.62
N GLY A 239 -10.62 18.03 -9.60
CA GLY A 239 -11.02 16.66 -9.42
C GLY A 239 -10.61 15.74 -10.55
N SER A 240 -10.87 16.16 -11.79
CA SER A 240 -10.49 15.38 -12.94
C SER A 240 -8.96 15.27 -13.10
N ASN A 241 -8.22 16.31 -12.71
CA ASN A 241 -6.74 16.31 -12.79
C ASN A 241 -6.08 15.28 -11.86
N GLN A 242 -6.78 14.75 -10.86
CA GLN A 242 -6.22 13.69 -10.00
C GLN A 242 -6.06 12.34 -10.72
N PHE A 243 -6.77 12.15 -11.82
CA PHE A 243 -6.76 10.91 -12.58
C PHE A 243 -5.96 11.00 -13.89
N PHE A 244 -5.43 12.18 -14.21
CA PHE A 244 -4.66 12.39 -15.44
C PHE A 244 -3.16 12.15 -15.24
N PRO A 245 -2.43 11.80 -16.31
CA PRO A 245 -1.00 11.59 -16.25
C PRO A 245 -0.26 12.84 -15.78
N VAL A 246 0.68 12.65 -14.85
CA VAL A 246 1.64 13.70 -14.44
C VAL A 246 2.71 13.90 -15.51
N GLU A 247 2.91 12.90 -16.32
CA GLU A 247 3.92 12.92 -17.38
C GLU A 247 3.52 13.86 -18.49
N SER A 248 4.32 14.91 -18.69
CA SER A 248 4.08 15.95 -19.68
C SER A 248 4.24 15.51 -21.14
N THR A 249 4.87 14.34 -21.37
CA THR A 249 5.11 13.79 -22.70
C THR A 249 4.96 12.28 -22.73
N ARG A 250 4.60 11.72 -23.92
CA ARG A 250 4.54 10.28 -24.13
C ARG A 250 5.89 9.58 -23.83
N LEU A 251 6.99 10.24 -24.15
CA LEU A 251 8.31 9.70 -23.88
C LEU A 251 8.54 9.52 -22.37
N ARG A 252 8.23 10.56 -21.58
CA ARG A 252 8.34 10.48 -20.10
C ARG A 252 7.46 9.38 -19.54
N PHE A 253 6.23 9.23 -20.02
CA PHE A 253 5.34 8.15 -19.63
C PHE A 253 6.01 6.78 -19.84
N TRP A 254 6.51 6.49 -21.03
CA TRP A 254 7.13 5.21 -21.33
C TRP A 254 8.45 4.97 -20.60
N VAL A 255 9.25 6.02 -20.38
CA VAL A 255 10.46 5.93 -19.55
C VAL A 255 10.09 5.59 -18.11
N THR A 256 9.05 6.21 -17.54
CA THR A 256 8.58 5.91 -16.20
C THR A 256 7.97 4.49 -16.12
N MET A 257 7.25 4.04 -17.15
CA MET A 257 6.77 2.64 -17.21
C MET A 257 7.92 1.63 -17.30
N ALA A 258 8.99 1.93 -18.04
CA ALA A 258 10.20 1.11 -18.05
C ALA A 258 10.87 1.08 -16.66
N ALA A 259 10.89 2.20 -15.95
CA ALA A 259 11.35 2.25 -14.57
C ALA A 259 10.46 1.40 -13.64
N ALA A 260 9.13 1.46 -13.81
CA ALA A 260 8.18 0.61 -13.07
C ALA A 260 8.44 -0.89 -13.31
N PHE A 261 8.73 -1.25 -14.56
CA PHE A 261 9.10 -2.62 -14.94
C PHE A 261 10.38 -3.07 -14.22
N GLY A 262 11.44 -2.29 -14.27
CA GLY A 262 12.69 -2.57 -13.55
C GLY A 262 12.49 -2.62 -12.03
N ALA A 263 11.73 -1.67 -11.48
CA ALA A 263 11.40 -1.62 -10.06
C ALA A 263 10.64 -2.87 -9.60
N SER A 264 9.67 -3.35 -10.38
CA SER A 264 8.90 -4.56 -10.04
C SER A 264 9.78 -5.81 -9.93
N ILE A 265 10.76 -5.95 -10.83
CA ILE A 265 11.73 -7.06 -10.81
C ILE A 265 12.64 -6.96 -9.58
N LEU A 266 13.24 -5.79 -9.35
CA LEU A 266 14.15 -5.56 -8.22
C LEU A 266 13.43 -5.74 -6.89
N SER A 267 12.25 -5.18 -6.76
CA SER A 267 11.40 -5.32 -5.57
C SER A 267 11.08 -6.80 -5.30
N SER A 268 10.63 -7.55 -6.32
CA SER A 268 10.39 -8.99 -6.20
C SER A 268 11.65 -9.75 -5.78
N ARG A 269 12.80 -9.41 -6.36
CA ARG A 269 14.08 -10.05 -6.03
C ARG A 269 14.52 -9.78 -4.58
N ILE A 270 14.33 -8.55 -4.11
CA ILE A 270 14.59 -8.18 -2.71
C ILE A 270 13.64 -8.94 -1.79
N GLY A 271 12.34 -9.01 -2.14
CA GLY A 271 11.35 -9.77 -1.38
C GLY A 271 11.74 -11.24 -1.22
N LEU A 272 12.15 -11.89 -2.30
CA LEU A 272 12.67 -13.28 -2.26
C LEU A 272 13.90 -13.44 -1.35
N ALA A 273 14.78 -12.44 -1.30
CA ALA A 273 15.93 -12.46 -0.40
C ALA A 273 15.52 -12.31 1.05
N CYS A 274 14.66 -11.31 1.34
CA CYS A 274 14.14 -11.05 2.68
C CYS A 274 13.31 -12.22 3.22
N GLY A 275 12.44 -12.81 2.40
CA GLY A 275 11.65 -13.98 2.78
C GLY A 275 12.55 -15.19 3.12
N GLY A 276 13.58 -15.45 2.28
CA GLY A 276 14.55 -16.50 2.57
C GLY A 276 15.40 -16.22 3.82
N TRP A 277 15.62 -14.97 4.19
CA TRP A 277 16.25 -14.61 5.45
C TRP A 277 15.29 -14.84 6.63
N LEU A 278 14.03 -14.43 6.50
CA LEU A 278 12.99 -14.60 7.53
C LEU A 278 12.77 -16.07 7.89
N GLN A 279 12.91 -17.00 6.94
CA GLN A 279 12.87 -18.46 7.21
C GLN A 279 13.97 -18.94 8.16
N LYS A 280 15.07 -18.20 8.27
CA LYS A 280 16.23 -18.57 9.11
C LYS A 280 16.19 -17.92 10.49
N VAL A 281 15.28 -16.98 10.73
CA VAL A 281 15.12 -16.30 12.02
C VAL A 281 14.57 -17.28 13.03
N ARG A 282 15.27 -17.48 14.15
CA ARG A 282 14.88 -18.41 15.24
C ARG A 282 14.91 -17.78 16.63
N ARG A 283 15.26 -16.49 16.73
CA ARG A 283 15.35 -15.77 18.01
C ARG A 283 14.09 -14.97 18.29
#